data_9ebc45661cb8b36dd6788b5d71cc067d
#
_entry.id   9ebc45661cb8b36dd6788b5d71cc067d
#
_cell.length_a   1.000
_cell.length_b   1.000
_cell.length_c   1.000
_cell.angle_alpha   90.00
_cell.angle_beta   90.00
_cell.angle_gamma   90.00
#
_symmetry.space_group_name_H-M   'P 1'
#
loop_
_entity.id
_entity.type
_entity.pdbx_description
1 polymer ?
#
loop_
_entity_poly.entity_id
_entity_poly.type
_entity_poly.pdbx_seq_one_letter_code
_entity_poly.pdbx_strand_id
1 'polypeptide(L)'
;MVVGERPVVEEPRLAVRSRASGAWSRRGLLLFFLPALATVLTGLAALAVSGNLLLPFERVVVLEGKMASKRDFFEDEEVQRILLKHRIKVHITSTGSREVALRDLAAYDFVFPSGQPAGDLITGVRSTAGQYARVRRPFVSPIVLATYRQYAETLHDAGIATPLPADGSDQPLYYSLDMQKFLGSIDEGRRWSDLGIDRHGISNTNRIFAQSPDVCGSNSAGTYLALVSYTWRGNGPDVPSTEQEASSRAQSVRHLMEQGLPPADVFKTYISPEGKGIAPVVVAYEHQYLTYQVRYRAESERLDSERVLLYPSTQFVTQPQFIALNDEGARLGELMVNDADLRRRAMELGFRILDPAGEVAGDQLSDFLTERRVPVPALGGNNTRSPMPRIRFLEQMISIVGDCPPAQLPDAAQ
;
A
#
# COMPACT_ATOMS: atom_id res chain seq x y z
N MET A 1 -110.39 1.63 11.15
CA MET A 1 -109.06 1.88 11.60
C MET A 1 -108.30 0.63 11.46
N VAL A 2 -107.68 0.39 10.30
CA VAL A 2 -107.02 -0.90 9.92
C VAL A 2 -105.52 -0.71 10.11
N VAL A 3 -105.00 -1.50 11.03
CA VAL A 3 -103.55 -1.50 11.28
C VAL A 3 -102.93 -2.47 10.29
N GLY A 4 -102.07 -2.00 9.39
CA GLY A 4 -101.35 -2.79 8.40
C GLY A 4 -100.11 -3.48 9.04
N GLU A 5 -100.05 -4.76 8.94
CA GLU A 5 -98.85 -5.54 9.27
C GLU A 5 -97.77 -5.31 8.20
N ARG A 6 -96.56 -5.04 8.64
CA ARG A 6 -95.37 -4.95 7.79
C ARG A 6 -94.83 -6.37 7.58
N PRO A 7 -94.44 -6.74 6.35
CA PRO A 7 -93.81 -8.07 6.11
C PRO A 7 -92.38 -8.06 6.69
N VAL A 8 -92.07 -9.15 7.38
CA VAL A 8 -90.71 -9.45 7.86
C VAL A 8 -89.88 -9.87 6.70
N VAL A 9 -88.81 -9.11 6.41
CA VAL A 9 -87.83 -9.47 5.41
C VAL A 9 -86.85 -10.49 6.04
N GLU A 10 -86.87 -11.72 5.55
CA GLU A 10 -85.95 -12.74 5.94
C GLU A 10 -84.60 -12.50 5.29
N GLU A 11 -83.52 -12.28 6.11
CA GLU A 11 -82.16 -12.09 5.64
C GLU A 11 -81.63 -13.42 5.03
N PRO A 12 -80.95 -13.36 3.84
CA PRO A 12 -80.40 -14.53 3.21
C PRO A 12 -79.23 -15.10 4.02
N ARG A 13 -79.33 -16.27 4.53
CA ARG A 13 -78.26 -17.04 5.20
C ARG A 13 -77.18 -17.40 4.18
N LEU A 14 -76.00 -16.76 4.20
CA LEU A 14 -74.83 -17.15 3.47
C LEU A 14 -74.29 -18.48 4.00
N ALA A 15 -74.51 -19.57 3.26
CA ALA A 15 -73.91 -20.85 3.51
C ALA A 15 -72.42 -20.78 3.04
N VAL A 16 -71.49 -20.58 3.97
CA VAL A 16 -70.08 -20.73 3.70
C VAL A 16 -69.82 -22.25 3.45
N ARG A 17 -69.66 -22.58 2.18
CA ARG A 17 -69.15 -23.92 1.82
C ARG A 17 -67.68 -23.98 2.25
N SER A 18 -67.39 -24.61 3.39
CA SER A 18 -66.04 -25.00 3.76
C SER A 18 -65.52 -25.99 2.69
N ARG A 19 -64.61 -25.47 1.82
CA ARG A 19 -63.78 -26.33 1.01
C ARG A 19 -63.03 -27.24 2.02
N ALA A 20 -63.29 -28.55 2.00
CA ALA A 20 -62.47 -29.52 2.70
C ALA A 20 -61.00 -29.24 2.26
N SER A 21 -60.18 -28.72 3.15
CA SER A 21 -58.75 -28.67 2.98
C SER A 21 -58.31 -30.11 2.80
N GLY A 22 -57.90 -30.46 1.58
CA GLY A 22 -57.29 -31.74 1.32
C GLY A 22 -56.18 -31.94 2.33
N ALA A 23 -56.38 -32.89 3.24
CA ALA A 23 -55.36 -33.29 4.19
C ALA A 23 -54.12 -33.73 3.35
N TRP A 24 -53.18 -32.85 3.19
CA TRP A 24 -51.84 -33.25 2.75
C TRP A 24 -51.38 -34.29 3.73
N SER A 25 -51.34 -35.54 3.27
CA SER A 25 -50.89 -36.65 4.11
C SER A 25 -49.53 -36.28 4.67
N ARG A 26 -49.29 -36.43 5.96
CA ARG A 26 -47.98 -36.17 6.61
C ARG A 26 -46.84 -36.84 5.85
N ARG A 27 -47.09 -37.89 5.09
CA ARG A 27 -46.14 -38.58 4.22
C ARG A 27 -45.79 -37.76 2.96
N GLY A 28 -46.73 -37.06 2.35
CA GLY A 28 -46.46 -36.18 1.20
C GLY A 28 -45.62 -34.96 1.61
N LEU A 29 -45.92 -34.39 2.77
CA LEU A 29 -45.12 -33.28 3.33
C LEU A 29 -43.65 -33.69 3.59
N LEU A 30 -43.45 -34.87 4.18
CA LEU A 30 -42.10 -35.41 4.46
C LEU A 30 -41.32 -35.73 3.18
N LEU A 31 -41.97 -36.21 2.12
CA LEU A 31 -41.32 -36.54 0.85
C LEU A 31 -40.82 -35.31 0.09
N PHE A 32 -41.44 -34.14 0.26
CA PHE A 32 -40.98 -32.89 -0.36
C PHE A 32 -40.02 -32.08 0.51
N PHE A 33 -40.26 -32.03 1.83
CA PHE A 33 -39.46 -31.20 2.73
C PHE A 33 -38.14 -31.86 3.16
N LEU A 34 -38.06 -33.17 3.25
CA LEU A 34 -36.83 -33.89 3.62
C LEU A 34 -35.71 -33.73 2.59
N PRO A 35 -35.90 -33.89 1.27
CA PRO A 35 -34.85 -33.65 0.29
C PRO A 35 -34.47 -32.16 0.20
N ALA A 36 -35.44 -31.24 0.28
CA ALA A 36 -35.15 -29.82 0.31
C ALA A 36 -34.32 -29.42 1.53
N LEU A 37 -34.65 -29.93 2.72
CA LEU A 37 -33.89 -29.72 3.94
C LEU A 37 -32.48 -30.33 3.83
N ALA A 38 -32.37 -31.54 3.29
CA ALA A 38 -31.08 -32.18 3.05
C ALA A 38 -30.19 -31.37 2.10
N THR A 39 -30.75 -30.82 1.02
CA THR A 39 -30.01 -29.99 0.07
C THR A 39 -29.53 -28.69 0.72
N VAL A 40 -30.37 -28.04 1.52
CA VAL A 40 -30.01 -26.83 2.26
C VAL A 40 -28.92 -27.14 3.29
N LEU A 41 -29.05 -28.23 4.05
CA LEU A 41 -28.04 -28.62 5.04
C LEU A 41 -26.69 -28.98 4.38
N THR A 42 -26.74 -29.69 3.25
CA THR A 42 -25.51 -30.00 2.48
C THR A 42 -24.87 -28.75 1.92
N GLY A 43 -25.67 -27.82 1.39
CA GLY A 43 -25.18 -26.51 0.93
C GLY A 43 -24.56 -25.68 2.05
N LEU A 44 -25.21 -25.63 3.22
CA LEU A 44 -24.66 -24.94 4.40
C LEU A 44 -23.39 -25.61 4.92
N ALA A 45 -23.34 -26.95 4.95
CA ALA A 45 -22.12 -27.66 5.33
C ALA A 45 -20.97 -27.43 4.34
N ALA A 46 -21.24 -27.43 3.05
CA ALA A 46 -20.23 -27.10 2.03
C ALA A 46 -19.72 -25.66 2.16
N LEU A 47 -20.60 -24.69 2.44
CA LEU A 47 -20.24 -23.32 2.71
C LEU A 47 -19.44 -23.18 4.01
N ALA A 48 -19.79 -23.92 5.06
CA ALA A 48 -19.04 -23.91 6.32
C ALA A 48 -17.64 -24.52 6.16
N VAL A 49 -17.53 -25.64 5.42
CA VAL A 49 -16.22 -26.27 5.14
C VAL A 49 -15.35 -25.42 4.22
N SER A 50 -15.95 -24.69 3.29
CA SER A 50 -15.22 -23.74 2.42
C SER A 50 -14.78 -22.46 3.14
N GLY A 51 -15.14 -22.27 4.41
CA GLY A 51 -14.84 -21.05 5.18
C GLY A 51 -15.61 -19.81 4.74
N ASN A 52 -16.59 -19.97 3.85
CA ASN A 52 -17.39 -18.85 3.32
C ASN A 52 -18.68 -18.59 4.12
N LEU A 53 -18.97 -19.41 5.13
CA LEU A 53 -20.12 -19.23 6.01
C LEU A 53 -19.64 -18.89 7.43
N LEU A 54 -19.83 -17.65 7.84
CA LEU A 54 -19.73 -17.28 9.25
C LEU A 54 -21.00 -17.74 9.93
N LEU A 55 -20.88 -18.63 10.91
CA LEU A 55 -22.01 -19.04 11.72
C LEU A 55 -22.58 -17.84 12.47
N PRO A 56 -23.91 -17.66 12.56
CA PRO A 56 -24.54 -16.47 13.13
C PRO A 56 -24.21 -16.20 14.61
N PHE A 57 -23.52 -17.13 15.27
CA PHE A 57 -23.09 -16.99 16.67
C PHE A 57 -21.60 -16.70 16.82
N GLU A 58 -20.84 -16.60 15.73
CA GLU A 58 -19.43 -16.30 15.78
C GLU A 58 -19.21 -14.78 15.72
N ARG A 59 -18.70 -14.25 16.81
CA ARG A 59 -18.43 -12.81 16.93
C ARG A 59 -17.26 -12.42 16.03
N VAL A 60 -17.50 -11.58 15.04
CA VAL A 60 -16.46 -10.93 14.26
C VAL A 60 -15.90 -9.77 15.11
N VAL A 61 -14.59 -9.75 15.30
CA VAL A 61 -13.88 -8.65 15.96
C VAL A 61 -13.60 -7.58 14.91
N VAL A 62 -14.05 -6.36 15.17
CA VAL A 62 -13.72 -5.20 14.33
C VAL A 62 -12.50 -4.51 14.94
N LEU A 63 -11.44 -4.37 14.18
CA LEU A 63 -10.22 -3.72 14.58
C LEU A 63 -10.10 -2.35 13.93
N GLU A 64 -9.83 -1.34 14.74
CA GLU A 64 -9.59 0.02 14.30
C GLU A 64 -8.10 0.21 14.02
N GLY A 65 -7.74 0.46 12.77
CA GLY A 65 -6.39 0.70 12.33
C GLY A 65 -6.15 2.12 11.88
N LYS A 66 -5.02 2.70 12.27
CA LYS A 66 -4.57 3.98 11.75
C LYS A 66 -3.35 3.79 10.88
N MET A 67 -3.41 4.19 9.63
CA MET A 67 -2.32 3.93 8.69
C MET A 67 -2.20 4.97 7.59
N ALA A 68 -1.07 4.89 6.89
CA ALA A 68 -0.74 5.73 5.76
C ALA A 68 -0.81 4.97 4.42
N SER A 69 0.25 5.03 3.63
CA SER A 69 0.30 4.52 2.25
C SER A 69 0.21 2.99 2.10
N LYS A 70 0.18 2.22 3.19
CA LYS A 70 0.03 0.74 3.15
C LYS A 70 -1.41 0.27 3.25
N ARG A 71 -2.38 1.20 3.20
CA ARG A 71 -3.81 0.89 3.20
C ARG A 71 -4.22 -0.05 2.07
N ASP A 72 -3.54 0.03 0.90
CA ASP A 72 -3.83 -0.79 -0.27
C ASP A 72 -3.85 -2.29 0.04
N PHE A 73 -3.02 -2.74 1.01
CA PHE A 73 -3.04 -4.11 1.49
C PHE A 73 -4.35 -4.47 2.19
N PHE A 74 -4.83 -3.65 3.13
CA PHE A 74 -6.06 -3.92 3.87
C PHE A 74 -7.33 -3.55 3.11
N GLU A 75 -7.26 -2.68 2.10
CA GLU A 75 -8.37 -2.35 1.20
C GLU A 75 -8.56 -3.43 0.12
N ASP A 76 -7.60 -4.34 -0.05
CA ASP A 76 -7.70 -5.45 -0.99
C ASP A 76 -8.79 -6.45 -0.56
N GLU A 77 -9.71 -6.76 -1.48
CA GLU A 77 -10.87 -7.61 -1.19
C GLU A 77 -10.48 -9.03 -0.76
N GLU A 78 -9.39 -9.58 -1.30
CA GLU A 78 -8.93 -10.92 -0.92
C GLU A 78 -8.32 -10.91 0.49
N VAL A 79 -7.55 -9.88 0.84
CA VAL A 79 -7.05 -9.69 2.21
C VAL A 79 -8.23 -9.62 3.19
N GLN A 80 -9.25 -8.82 2.87
CA GLN A 80 -10.44 -8.72 3.73
C GLN A 80 -11.16 -10.07 3.86
N ARG A 81 -11.26 -10.84 2.77
CA ARG A 81 -11.87 -12.19 2.79
C ARG A 81 -11.07 -13.17 3.65
N ILE A 82 -9.73 -13.14 3.54
CA ILE A 82 -8.86 -13.98 4.38
C ILE A 82 -9.01 -13.59 5.85
N LEU A 83 -8.97 -12.30 6.17
CA LEU A 83 -9.15 -11.80 7.53
C LEU A 83 -10.52 -12.20 8.11
N LEU A 84 -11.56 -12.17 7.28
CA LEU A 84 -12.90 -12.59 7.69
C LEU A 84 -12.97 -14.09 8.04
N LYS A 85 -12.19 -14.96 7.37
CA LYS A 85 -12.05 -16.37 7.78
C LYS A 85 -11.48 -16.49 9.20
N HIS A 86 -10.63 -15.56 9.59
CA HIS A 86 -10.10 -15.46 10.95
C HIS A 86 -10.99 -14.65 11.91
N ARG A 87 -12.21 -14.30 11.46
CA ARG A 87 -13.21 -13.51 12.24
C ARG A 87 -12.70 -12.10 12.59
N ILE A 88 -11.88 -11.55 11.73
CA ILE A 88 -11.38 -10.19 11.85
C ILE A 88 -11.93 -9.35 10.71
N LYS A 89 -12.46 -8.18 11.04
CA LYS A 89 -12.78 -7.11 10.11
C LYS A 89 -11.92 -5.91 10.49
N VAL A 90 -11.27 -5.30 9.52
CA VAL A 90 -10.42 -4.13 9.76
C VAL A 90 -11.13 -2.88 9.23
N HIS A 91 -11.21 -1.88 10.07
CA HIS A 91 -11.61 -0.52 9.71
C HIS A 91 -10.39 0.39 9.74
N ILE A 92 -10.17 1.15 8.66
CA ILE A 92 -8.95 1.93 8.49
C ILE A 92 -9.27 3.42 8.50
N THR A 93 -8.60 4.15 9.40
CA THR A 93 -8.50 5.59 9.35
C THR A 93 -7.23 5.97 8.59
N SER A 94 -7.40 6.54 7.40
CA SER A 94 -6.28 7.02 6.59
C SER A 94 -5.78 8.36 7.09
N THR A 95 -4.45 8.48 7.24
CA THR A 95 -3.79 9.73 7.62
C THR A 95 -2.37 9.75 7.07
N GLY A 96 -1.71 10.90 7.04
CA GLY A 96 -0.29 10.97 6.70
C GLY A 96 0.56 10.16 7.68
N SER A 97 1.61 9.50 7.19
CA SER A 97 2.47 8.65 8.04
C SER A 97 3.06 9.40 9.24
N ARG A 98 3.37 10.68 9.06
CA ARG A 98 3.85 11.53 10.15
C ARG A 98 2.76 11.82 11.18
N GLU A 99 1.53 12.08 10.73
CA GLU A 99 0.39 12.31 11.64
C GLU A 99 0.05 11.08 12.47
N VAL A 100 0.30 9.85 11.96
CA VAL A 100 0.12 8.63 12.76
C VAL A 100 0.94 8.69 14.04
N ALA A 101 2.19 9.16 13.95
CA ALA A 101 3.12 9.19 15.07
C ALA A 101 2.82 10.30 16.11
N LEU A 102 2.13 11.36 15.70
CA LEU A 102 1.98 12.60 16.48
C LEU A 102 0.63 12.76 17.19
N ARG A 103 -0.34 11.87 16.97
CA ARG A 103 -1.71 12.00 17.52
C ARG A 103 -2.03 10.92 18.55
N ASP A 104 -3.08 11.16 19.32
CA ASP A 104 -3.62 10.18 20.25
C ASP A 104 -3.99 8.87 19.53
N LEU A 105 -3.50 7.76 20.05
CA LEU A 105 -3.67 6.41 19.52
C LEU A 105 -4.62 5.56 20.38
N ALA A 106 -5.23 6.11 21.42
CA ALA A 106 -6.05 5.36 22.38
C ALA A 106 -7.28 4.67 21.75
N ALA A 107 -7.78 5.20 20.63
CA ALA A 107 -8.96 4.66 19.94
C ALA A 107 -8.62 3.54 18.92
N TYR A 108 -7.36 3.17 18.77
CA TYR A 108 -6.91 2.24 17.75
C TYR A 108 -6.34 0.95 18.36
N ASP A 109 -6.55 -0.16 17.66
CA ASP A 109 -6.00 -1.46 18.02
C ASP A 109 -4.60 -1.66 17.45
N PHE A 110 -4.32 -1.01 16.33
CA PHE A 110 -3.00 -1.01 15.69
C PHE A 110 -2.74 0.25 14.87
N VAL A 111 -1.47 0.47 14.59
CA VAL A 111 -1.00 1.48 13.64
C VAL A 111 -0.01 0.88 12.66
N PHE A 112 -0.01 1.39 11.43
CA PHE A 112 0.88 0.90 10.39
C PHE A 112 1.50 2.07 9.61
N PRO A 113 2.48 2.77 10.20
CA PRO A 113 3.23 3.80 9.50
C PRO A 113 4.04 3.21 8.35
N SER A 114 4.20 3.96 7.28
CA SER A 114 4.83 3.46 6.05
C SER A 114 6.35 3.31 6.15
N GLY A 115 6.98 3.79 7.21
CA GLY A 115 8.43 3.76 7.36
C GLY A 115 8.89 3.52 8.79
N GLN A 116 10.11 3.00 8.90
CA GLN A 116 10.75 2.69 10.17
C GLN A 116 10.86 3.89 11.13
N PRO A 117 11.26 5.11 10.71
CA PRO A 117 11.42 6.22 11.64
C PRO A 117 10.15 6.56 12.42
N ALA A 118 9.00 6.59 11.75
CA ALA A 118 7.73 6.84 12.42
C ALA A 118 7.34 5.68 13.36
N GLY A 119 7.66 4.44 12.99
CA GLY A 119 7.45 3.27 13.83
C GLY A 119 8.31 3.30 15.09
N ASP A 120 9.58 3.64 14.95
CA ASP A 120 10.53 3.75 16.08
C ASP A 120 10.10 4.85 17.05
N LEU A 121 9.58 5.98 16.54
CA LEU A 121 9.01 7.04 17.37
C LEU A 121 7.82 6.54 18.18
N ILE A 122 6.83 5.91 17.55
CA ILE A 122 5.63 5.40 18.23
C ILE A 122 6.01 4.40 19.31
N THR A 123 6.89 3.47 18.98
CA THR A 123 7.33 2.44 19.94
C THR A 123 8.14 3.03 21.10
N GLY A 124 9.00 4.00 20.84
CA GLY A 124 9.77 4.72 21.85
C GLY A 124 8.88 5.46 22.83
N VAL A 125 7.92 6.25 22.33
CA VAL A 125 6.95 6.97 23.15
C VAL A 125 6.14 6.02 24.03
N ARG A 126 5.58 4.97 23.44
CA ARG A 126 4.77 4.00 24.19
C ARG A 126 5.58 3.22 25.22
N SER A 127 6.81 2.84 24.89
CA SER A 127 7.73 2.20 25.83
C SER A 127 8.03 3.10 27.05
N THR A 128 8.32 4.37 26.81
CA THR A 128 8.57 5.34 27.89
C THR A 128 7.34 5.54 28.78
N ALA A 129 6.14 5.50 28.18
CA ALA A 129 4.88 5.60 28.93
C ALA A 129 4.42 4.28 29.56
N GLY A 130 5.18 3.19 29.44
CA GLY A 130 4.80 1.85 29.92
C GLY A 130 3.57 1.27 29.20
N GLN A 131 3.28 1.73 27.98
CA GLN A 131 2.12 1.31 27.21
C GLN A 131 2.46 0.13 26.29
N TYR A 132 1.46 -0.71 26.03
CA TYR A 132 1.60 -1.85 25.15
C TYR A 132 1.99 -1.45 23.72
N ALA A 133 3.05 -2.06 23.19
CA ALA A 133 3.42 -1.95 21.78
C ALA A 133 4.14 -3.22 21.31
N ARG A 134 3.57 -3.94 20.35
CA ARG A 134 4.21 -5.12 19.75
C ARG A 134 4.42 -4.89 18.26
N VAL A 135 5.67 -4.93 17.83
CA VAL A 135 6.05 -4.67 16.44
C VAL A 135 6.12 -5.96 15.64
N ARG A 136 5.58 -5.91 14.41
CA ARG A 136 5.79 -6.91 13.36
C ARG A 136 6.21 -6.23 12.06
N ARG A 137 7.02 -6.91 11.27
CA ARG A 137 7.49 -6.46 9.94
C ARG A 137 7.10 -7.50 8.91
N PRO A 138 5.86 -7.45 8.37
CA PRO A 138 5.36 -8.52 7.49
C PRO A 138 6.01 -8.50 6.12
N PHE A 139 6.35 -7.32 5.60
CA PHE A 139 6.89 -7.14 4.26
C PHE A 139 7.65 -5.81 4.11
N VAL A 140 8.37 -5.68 3.00
CA VAL A 140 9.09 -4.45 2.64
C VAL A 140 8.83 -4.07 1.19
N SER A 141 9.12 -2.82 0.86
CA SER A 141 9.11 -2.32 -0.52
C SER A 141 10.14 -1.21 -0.66
N PRO A 142 11.11 -1.34 -1.56
CA PRO A 142 12.09 -0.30 -1.83
C PRO A 142 11.43 0.98 -2.35
N ILE A 143 12.04 2.13 -2.07
CA ILE A 143 11.79 3.38 -2.80
C ILE A 143 12.53 3.31 -4.13
N VAL A 144 11.81 3.60 -5.19
CA VAL A 144 12.28 3.63 -6.57
C VAL A 144 11.79 4.91 -7.25
N LEU A 145 12.33 5.21 -8.42
CA LEU A 145 11.75 6.22 -9.29
C LEU A 145 11.07 5.50 -10.45
N ALA A 146 9.83 5.85 -10.74
CA ALA A 146 9.12 5.34 -11.89
C ALA A 146 9.13 6.40 -12.99
N THR A 147 9.33 5.97 -14.24
CA THR A 147 9.42 6.87 -15.39
C THR A 147 8.90 6.21 -16.66
N TYR A 148 8.98 6.90 -17.77
CA TYR A 148 8.65 6.37 -19.08
C TYR A 148 9.92 6.04 -19.86
N ARG A 149 9.81 5.10 -20.77
CA ARG A 149 10.92 4.57 -21.56
C ARG A 149 11.81 5.66 -22.18
N GLN A 150 11.23 6.62 -22.83
CA GLN A 150 11.96 7.69 -23.53
C GLN A 150 12.81 8.52 -22.54
N TYR A 151 12.32 8.73 -21.33
CA TYR A 151 13.06 9.43 -20.29
C TYR A 151 14.18 8.55 -19.72
N ALA A 152 13.93 7.25 -19.53
CA ALA A 152 14.96 6.30 -19.09
C ALA A 152 16.07 6.14 -20.14
N GLU A 153 15.73 6.05 -21.42
CA GLU A 153 16.68 6.00 -22.54
C GLU A 153 17.49 7.29 -22.65
N THR A 154 16.85 8.46 -22.46
CA THR A 154 17.55 9.75 -22.40
C THR A 154 18.56 9.79 -21.25
N LEU A 155 18.19 9.29 -20.06
CA LEU A 155 19.11 9.18 -18.93
C LEU A 155 20.24 8.17 -19.21
N HIS A 156 19.95 7.10 -19.93
CA HIS A 156 20.93 6.11 -20.34
C HIS A 156 21.96 6.72 -21.31
N ASP A 157 21.53 7.40 -22.35
CA ASP A 157 22.39 8.08 -23.32
C ASP A 157 23.29 9.14 -22.65
N ALA A 158 22.78 9.78 -21.60
CA ALA A 158 23.55 10.71 -20.78
C ALA A 158 24.47 10.04 -19.75
N GLY A 159 24.51 8.70 -19.68
CA GLY A 159 25.32 7.93 -18.73
C GLY A 159 24.86 8.08 -17.26
N ILE A 160 23.58 8.43 -17.05
CA ILE A 160 22.95 8.61 -15.74
C ILE A 160 22.21 7.35 -15.30
N ALA A 161 21.67 6.58 -16.25
CA ALA A 161 21.02 5.30 -16.00
C ALA A 161 21.63 4.18 -16.82
N THR A 162 21.54 2.94 -16.33
CA THR A 162 22.02 1.74 -17.02
C THR A 162 20.94 0.68 -17.03
N PRO A 163 20.58 0.10 -18.18
CA PRO A 163 19.61 -0.99 -18.23
C PRO A 163 20.03 -2.14 -17.33
N LEU A 164 19.10 -2.70 -16.59
CA LEU A 164 19.28 -3.91 -15.80
C LEU A 164 18.78 -5.11 -16.61
N PRO A 165 19.57 -6.19 -16.68
CA PRO A 165 19.10 -7.42 -17.29
C PRO A 165 17.83 -7.90 -16.60
N ALA A 166 16.86 -8.32 -17.36
CA ALA A 166 15.66 -8.96 -16.84
C ALA A 166 15.23 -10.04 -17.82
N ASP A 167 15.07 -11.26 -17.34
CA ASP A 167 14.63 -12.38 -18.14
C ASP A 167 13.19 -12.18 -18.63
N GLY A 168 12.93 -12.52 -19.88
CA GLY A 168 11.58 -12.54 -20.44
C GLY A 168 11.06 -11.22 -21.01
N SER A 169 11.91 -10.22 -21.24
CA SER A 169 11.54 -8.98 -21.93
C SER A 169 12.54 -8.64 -23.03
N ASP A 170 12.05 -8.33 -24.23
CA ASP A 170 12.88 -7.85 -25.36
C ASP A 170 13.42 -6.43 -25.11
N GLN A 171 12.81 -5.70 -24.19
CA GLN A 171 13.17 -4.33 -23.83
C GLN A 171 13.30 -4.21 -22.31
N PRO A 172 14.32 -3.51 -21.79
CA PRO A 172 14.51 -3.38 -20.35
C PRO A 172 13.35 -2.62 -19.69
N LEU A 173 12.75 -3.20 -18.65
CA LEU A 173 11.75 -2.53 -17.80
C LEU A 173 12.40 -1.89 -16.58
N TYR A 174 13.65 -2.20 -16.31
CA TYR A 174 14.38 -1.79 -15.12
C TYR A 174 15.72 -1.18 -15.49
N TYR A 175 16.09 -0.12 -14.77
CA TYR A 175 17.36 0.56 -14.93
C TYR A 175 17.97 0.81 -13.56
N SER A 176 19.29 0.74 -13.47
CA SER A 176 20.05 1.28 -12.35
C SER A 176 20.24 2.77 -12.55
N LEU A 177 19.93 3.58 -11.54
CA LEU A 177 20.07 5.04 -11.58
C LEU A 177 21.26 5.48 -10.73
N ASP A 178 22.22 6.15 -11.34
CA ASP A 178 23.26 6.88 -10.62
C ASP A 178 22.65 8.15 -9.99
N MET A 179 22.30 8.03 -8.71
CA MET A 179 21.64 9.13 -8.00
C MET A 179 22.49 10.39 -7.92
N GLN A 180 23.83 10.29 -7.83
CA GLN A 180 24.69 11.48 -7.80
C GLN A 180 24.64 12.24 -9.11
N LYS A 181 24.72 11.55 -10.24
CA LYS A 181 24.61 12.18 -11.56
C LYS A 181 23.23 12.74 -11.82
N PHE A 182 22.18 12.01 -11.39
CA PHE A 182 20.80 12.47 -11.52
C PHE A 182 20.58 13.76 -10.71
N LEU A 183 20.97 13.79 -9.45
CA LEU A 183 20.89 14.97 -8.59
C LEU A 183 21.78 16.11 -9.11
N GLY A 184 22.97 15.79 -9.66
CA GLY A 184 23.83 16.77 -10.32
C GLY A 184 23.15 17.45 -11.51
N SER A 185 22.37 16.71 -12.29
CA SER A 185 21.60 17.29 -13.40
C SER A 185 20.49 18.23 -12.91
N ILE A 186 19.89 17.94 -11.74
CA ILE A 186 18.92 18.84 -11.10
C ILE A 186 19.60 20.11 -10.59
N ASP A 187 20.72 19.96 -9.90
CA ASP A 187 21.52 21.07 -9.35
C ASP A 187 22.01 22.05 -10.44
N GLU A 188 22.46 21.51 -11.57
CA GLU A 188 22.86 22.29 -12.75
C GLU A 188 21.66 22.94 -13.46
N GLY A 189 20.44 22.69 -13.02
CA GLY A 189 19.22 23.21 -13.64
C GLY A 189 18.96 22.66 -15.04
N ARG A 190 19.51 21.49 -15.39
CA ARG A 190 19.36 20.89 -16.71
C ARG A 190 17.90 20.62 -17.06
N ARG A 191 17.63 20.72 -18.34
CA ARG A 191 16.34 20.40 -18.94
C ARG A 191 16.41 19.06 -19.67
N TRP A 192 15.27 18.45 -19.92
CA TRP A 192 15.21 17.22 -20.71
C TRP A 192 15.73 17.43 -22.14
N SER A 193 15.47 18.60 -22.73
CA SER A 193 16.06 19.01 -24.02
C SER A 193 17.59 19.04 -24.01
N ASP A 194 18.21 19.41 -22.89
CA ASP A 194 19.68 19.49 -22.79
C ASP A 194 20.32 18.08 -22.76
N LEU A 195 19.55 17.07 -22.34
CA LEU A 195 19.96 15.66 -22.43
C LEU A 195 19.59 15.01 -23.78
N GLY A 196 18.92 15.73 -24.67
CA GLY A 196 18.56 15.24 -26.01
C GLY A 196 17.36 14.32 -26.05
N ILE A 197 16.33 14.55 -25.25
CA ILE A 197 15.09 13.76 -25.22
C ILE A 197 14.34 13.75 -26.56
N ASP A 198 14.56 14.75 -27.38
CA ASP A 198 14.03 14.86 -28.74
C ASP A 198 14.46 13.69 -29.64
N ARG A 199 15.64 13.11 -29.40
CA ARG A 199 16.12 11.89 -30.09
C ARG A 199 15.21 10.69 -29.83
N HIS A 200 14.46 10.70 -28.74
CA HIS A 200 13.48 9.66 -28.36
C HIS A 200 12.04 10.04 -28.72
N GLY A 201 11.86 11.03 -29.62
CA GLY A 201 10.55 11.39 -30.17
C GLY A 201 9.65 12.19 -29.22
N ILE A 202 10.23 12.80 -28.17
CA ILE A 202 9.50 13.65 -27.22
C ILE A 202 10.12 15.05 -27.21
N SER A 203 9.28 16.08 -27.28
CA SER A 203 9.71 17.45 -27.00
C SER A 203 9.38 17.82 -25.56
N ASN A 204 10.40 18.02 -24.73
CA ASN A 204 10.25 18.44 -23.34
C ASN A 204 11.39 19.40 -22.94
N THR A 205 11.03 20.65 -22.67
CA THR A 205 11.97 21.70 -22.24
C THR A 205 11.90 21.98 -20.75
N ASN A 206 11.16 21.17 -19.97
CA ASN A 206 11.07 21.31 -18.53
C ASN A 206 12.39 20.90 -17.85
N ARG A 207 12.62 21.44 -16.66
CA ARG A 207 13.72 21.02 -15.79
C ARG A 207 13.58 19.56 -15.40
N ILE A 208 14.72 18.92 -15.21
CA ILE A 208 14.78 17.56 -14.66
C ILE A 208 14.51 17.62 -13.17
N PHE A 209 13.59 16.80 -12.69
CA PHE A 209 13.34 16.54 -11.26
C PHE A 209 12.56 15.23 -11.10
N ALA A 210 12.55 14.69 -9.89
CA ALA A 210 11.70 13.57 -9.53
C ALA A 210 10.55 14.08 -8.67
N GLN A 211 9.33 13.90 -9.16
CA GLN A 211 8.13 14.33 -8.44
C GLN A 211 7.83 13.39 -7.29
N SER A 212 7.83 13.89 -6.07
CA SER A 212 7.44 13.18 -4.87
C SER A 212 6.08 13.68 -4.37
N PRO A 213 5.37 12.92 -3.53
CA PRO A 213 4.29 13.50 -2.72
C PRO A 213 4.82 14.63 -1.85
N ASP A 214 3.91 15.40 -1.25
CA ASP A 214 4.26 16.45 -0.29
C ASP A 214 5.12 15.90 0.85
N VAL A 215 6.30 16.49 1.06
CA VAL A 215 7.26 16.04 2.07
C VAL A 215 6.75 16.24 3.50
N CYS A 216 5.87 17.21 3.71
CA CYS A 216 5.26 17.48 5.02
C CYS A 216 4.31 16.38 5.48
N GLY A 217 3.64 15.70 4.56
CA GLY A 217 2.62 14.70 4.87
C GLY A 217 3.03 13.26 4.56
N SER A 218 3.99 13.06 3.64
CA SER A 218 4.28 11.76 3.07
C SER A 218 5.56 11.12 3.59
N ASN A 219 5.47 9.84 4.00
CA ASN A 219 6.66 9.07 4.37
C ASN A 219 7.54 8.72 3.15
N SER A 220 6.98 8.49 1.97
CA SER A 220 7.78 8.22 0.77
C SER A 220 8.62 9.42 0.37
N ALA A 221 8.07 10.63 0.49
CA ALA A 221 8.80 11.85 0.25
C ALA A 221 9.89 12.09 1.32
N GLY A 222 9.59 11.83 2.60
CA GLY A 222 10.60 11.87 3.68
C GLY A 222 11.71 10.83 3.48
N THR A 223 11.38 9.62 3.01
CA THR A 223 12.37 8.60 2.67
C THR A 223 13.20 9.01 1.46
N TYR A 224 12.58 9.60 0.45
CA TYR A 224 13.30 10.15 -0.69
C TYR A 224 14.23 11.30 -0.30
N LEU A 225 13.78 12.20 0.57
CA LEU A 225 14.63 13.25 1.14
C LEU A 225 15.86 12.65 1.86
N ALA A 226 15.68 11.60 2.65
CA ALA A 226 16.79 10.90 3.30
C ALA A 226 17.77 10.32 2.27
N LEU A 227 17.27 9.70 1.18
CA LEU A 227 18.08 9.19 0.08
C LEU A 227 18.86 10.31 -0.63
N VAL A 228 18.18 11.41 -0.97
CA VAL A 228 18.82 12.59 -1.59
C VAL A 228 19.91 13.16 -0.69
N SER A 229 19.63 13.35 0.58
CA SER A 229 20.59 13.84 1.57
C SER A 229 21.81 12.92 1.73
N TYR A 230 21.60 11.61 1.70
CA TYR A 230 22.66 10.62 1.82
C TYR A 230 23.57 10.57 0.58
N THR A 231 22.98 10.70 -0.61
CA THR A 231 23.71 10.55 -1.88
C THR A 231 24.29 11.86 -2.39
N TRP A 232 23.84 13.01 -1.89
CA TRP A 232 24.29 14.30 -2.37
C TRP A 232 25.75 14.61 -1.98
N ARG A 233 26.48 15.20 -2.90
CA ARG A 233 27.90 15.54 -2.76
C ARG A 233 28.17 16.40 -1.51
N GLY A 234 29.23 16.06 -0.80
CA GLY A 234 29.69 16.82 0.37
C GLY A 234 29.00 16.45 1.69
N ASN A 235 27.89 15.68 1.66
CA ASN A 235 27.24 15.24 2.88
C ASN A 235 27.94 14.04 3.53
N GLY A 236 28.78 13.31 2.77
CA GLY A 236 29.41 12.07 3.23
C GLY A 236 28.42 10.89 3.34
N PRO A 237 28.95 9.67 3.53
CA PRO A 237 28.15 8.45 3.55
C PRO A 237 27.40 8.23 4.90
N ASP A 238 27.54 9.12 5.85
CA ASP A 238 26.92 9.02 7.16
C ASP A 238 25.57 9.72 7.22
N VAL A 239 24.72 9.33 8.15
CA VAL A 239 23.49 10.05 8.46
C VAL A 239 23.79 11.17 9.47
N PRO A 240 22.99 12.26 9.48
CA PRO A 240 23.20 13.32 10.46
C PRO A 240 23.07 12.79 11.90
N SER A 241 24.03 13.19 12.71
CA SER A 241 24.14 12.79 14.13
C SER A 241 23.81 13.93 15.09
N THR A 242 23.71 15.17 14.57
CA THR A 242 23.38 16.40 15.30
C THR A 242 22.32 17.19 14.57
N GLU A 243 21.63 18.08 15.29
CA GLU A 243 20.65 19.00 14.70
C GLU A 243 21.27 19.97 13.71
N GLN A 244 22.52 20.42 14.01
CA GLN A 244 23.24 21.29 13.10
C GLN A 244 23.58 20.60 11.79
N GLU A 245 24.02 19.34 11.82
CA GLU A 245 24.24 18.54 10.61
C GLU A 245 22.95 18.32 9.84
N ALA A 246 21.84 17.97 10.52
CA ALA A 246 20.54 17.79 9.91
C ALA A 246 20.07 19.06 9.20
N SER A 247 20.21 20.23 9.86
CA SER A 247 19.86 21.51 9.27
C SER A 247 20.74 21.87 8.06
N SER A 248 22.05 21.69 8.18
CA SER A 248 22.99 21.96 7.08
C SER A 248 22.69 21.09 5.85
N ARG A 249 22.45 19.78 6.07
CA ARG A 249 22.11 18.86 4.98
C ARG A 249 20.77 19.20 4.35
N ALA A 250 19.76 19.52 5.16
CA ALA A 250 18.45 19.92 4.65
C ALA A 250 18.56 21.15 3.75
N GLN A 251 19.31 22.17 4.17
CA GLN A 251 19.55 23.38 3.37
C GLN A 251 20.28 23.06 2.07
N SER A 252 21.29 22.17 2.11
CA SER A 252 22.07 21.80 0.93
C SER A 252 21.28 21.03 -0.14
N VAL A 253 20.19 20.34 0.25
CA VAL A 253 19.37 19.54 -0.68
C VAL A 253 17.99 20.12 -0.96
N ARG A 254 17.61 21.23 -0.32
CA ARG A 254 16.28 21.83 -0.46
C ARG A 254 15.91 22.07 -1.93
N HIS A 255 16.82 22.68 -2.70
CA HIS A 255 16.61 22.98 -4.11
C HIS A 255 16.48 21.73 -5.00
N LEU A 256 17.03 20.57 -4.57
CA LEU A 256 16.91 19.30 -5.27
C LEU A 256 15.52 18.65 -5.05
N MET A 257 14.81 19.09 -4.02
CA MET A 257 13.47 18.62 -3.66
C MET A 257 12.35 19.54 -4.18
N GLU A 258 12.72 20.70 -4.75
CA GLU A 258 11.74 21.64 -5.30
C GLU A 258 11.14 21.11 -6.60
N GLN A 259 9.82 20.95 -6.62
CA GLN A 259 9.09 20.31 -7.72
C GLN A 259 7.75 20.98 -8.08
N GLY A 260 7.47 22.13 -7.48
CA GLY A 260 6.15 22.77 -7.60
C GLY A 260 5.07 22.06 -6.77
N LEU A 261 3.81 22.19 -7.17
CA LEU A 261 2.70 21.54 -6.49
C LEU A 261 2.62 20.08 -6.91
N PRO A 262 2.84 19.12 -6.00
CA PRO A 262 2.68 17.72 -6.32
C PRO A 262 1.20 17.35 -6.50
N PRO A 263 0.85 16.40 -7.39
CA PRO A 263 -0.50 15.86 -7.44
C PRO A 263 -0.85 15.13 -6.15
N ALA A 264 -2.14 15.02 -5.86
CA ALA A 264 -2.62 14.35 -4.65
C ALA A 264 -2.16 12.89 -4.53
N ASP A 265 -2.06 12.19 -5.66
CA ASP A 265 -1.52 10.83 -5.76
C ASP A 265 -0.57 10.78 -6.95
N VAL A 266 0.72 10.84 -6.64
CA VAL A 266 1.79 10.90 -7.63
C VAL A 266 1.85 9.65 -8.49
N PHE A 267 1.72 8.46 -7.90
CA PHE A 267 1.78 7.21 -8.64
C PHE A 267 0.54 7.02 -9.53
N LYS A 268 -0.64 7.35 -9.03
CA LYS A 268 -1.87 7.32 -9.82
C LYS A 268 -1.82 8.28 -11.00
N THR A 269 -1.25 9.47 -10.80
CA THR A 269 -1.01 10.42 -11.91
C THR A 269 -0.05 9.83 -12.94
N TYR A 270 1.05 9.23 -12.48
CA TYR A 270 2.03 8.58 -13.37
C TYR A 270 1.42 7.49 -14.25
N ILE A 271 0.54 6.64 -13.71
CA ILE A 271 -0.10 5.57 -14.51
C ILE A 271 -1.27 6.05 -15.37
N SER A 272 -1.73 7.30 -15.21
CA SER A 272 -2.77 7.87 -16.05
C SER A 272 -2.29 8.10 -17.48
N PRO A 273 -3.21 8.23 -18.48
CA PRO A 273 -2.84 8.53 -19.86
C PRO A 273 -2.06 9.85 -20.01
N GLU A 274 -2.37 10.85 -19.19
CA GLU A 274 -1.75 12.20 -19.22
C GLU A 274 -0.43 12.26 -18.42
N GLY A 275 -0.15 11.21 -17.62
CA GLY A 275 0.97 11.17 -16.66
C GLY A 275 2.32 11.52 -17.28
N LYS A 276 2.57 11.11 -18.52
CA LYS A 276 3.83 11.36 -19.23
C LYS A 276 4.17 12.85 -19.39
N GLY A 277 3.15 13.70 -19.53
CA GLY A 277 3.31 15.16 -19.62
C GLY A 277 3.34 15.86 -18.27
N ILE A 278 2.72 15.25 -17.24
CA ILE A 278 2.53 15.87 -15.92
C ILE A 278 3.63 15.44 -14.94
N ALA A 279 3.92 14.13 -14.91
CA ALA A 279 4.81 13.51 -13.92
C ALA A 279 5.77 12.51 -14.59
N PRO A 280 6.73 13.01 -15.41
CA PRO A 280 7.61 12.16 -16.20
C PRO A 280 8.54 11.27 -15.38
N VAL A 281 8.94 11.70 -14.20
CA VAL A 281 9.70 10.91 -13.23
C VAL A 281 9.07 11.09 -11.86
N VAL A 282 8.70 10.00 -11.21
CA VAL A 282 8.00 10.03 -9.92
C VAL A 282 8.67 9.14 -8.88
N VAL A 283 8.60 9.58 -7.63
CA VAL A 283 9.00 8.77 -6.48
C VAL A 283 7.86 7.80 -6.14
N ALA A 284 8.15 6.52 -6.13
CA ALA A 284 7.18 5.45 -5.90
C ALA A 284 7.76 4.33 -5.04
N TYR A 285 6.91 3.43 -4.58
CA TYR A 285 7.34 2.15 -4.03
C TYR A 285 7.34 1.09 -5.13
N GLU A 286 8.31 0.19 -5.10
CA GLU A 286 8.45 -0.91 -6.05
C GLU A 286 7.16 -1.72 -6.22
N HIS A 287 6.50 -2.09 -5.10
CA HIS A 287 5.27 -2.88 -5.13
C HIS A 287 4.14 -2.24 -5.94
N GLN A 288 4.05 -0.91 -5.98
CA GLN A 288 3.04 -0.20 -6.77
C GLN A 288 3.21 -0.49 -8.28
N TYR A 289 4.45 -0.42 -8.76
CA TYR A 289 4.75 -0.70 -10.15
C TYR A 289 4.60 -2.19 -10.50
N LEU A 290 5.10 -3.09 -9.64
CA LEU A 290 4.99 -4.53 -9.88
C LEU A 290 3.51 -4.96 -9.94
N THR A 291 2.69 -4.48 -9.00
CA THR A 291 1.24 -4.72 -9.02
C THR A 291 0.59 -4.15 -10.29
N TYR A 292 1.00 -2.96 -10.71
CA TYR A 292 0.53 -2.37 -11.97
C TYR A 292 0.86 -3.27 -13.16
N GLN A 293 2.09 -3.74 -13.30
CA GLN A 293 2.52 -4.61 -14.40
C GLN A 293 1.79 -5.96 -14.41
N VAL A 294 1.59 -6.56 -13.24
CA VAL A 294 0.84 -7.82 -13.10
C VAL A 294 -0.61 -7.64 -13.56
N ARG A 295 -1.28 -6.57 -13.14
CA ARG A 295 -2.65 -6.25 -13.56
C ARG A 295 -2.73 -5.93 -15.04
N TYR A 296 -1.85 -5.06 -15.54
CA TYR A 296 -1.82 -4.67 -16.94
C TYR A 296 -1.63 -5.89 -17.85
N ARG A 297 -0.73 -6.82 -17.46
CA ARG A 297 -0.54 -8.05 -18.21
C ARG A 297 -1.76 -8.97 -18.16
N ALA A 298 -2.42 -9.08 -17.02
CA ALA A 298 -3.63 -9.91 -16.89
C ALA A 298 -4.78 -9.37 -17.77
N GLU A 299 -4.87 -8.07 -17.94
CA GLU A 299 -5.93 -7.41 -18.72
C GLU A 299 -5.62 -7.33 -20.22
N SER A 300 -4.35 -7.10 -20.58
CA SER A 300 -3.94 -6.81 -21.97
C SER A 300 -3.13 -7.93 -22.64
N GLU A 301 -2.80 -9.01 -21.91
CA GLU A 301 -1.94 -10.13 -22.34
C GLU A 301 -0.51 -9.73 -22.70
N ARG A 302 -0.10 -8.50 -22.45
CA ARG A 302 1.21 -7.93 -22.72
C ARG A 302 1.70 -7.09 -21.55
N LEU A 303 3.02 -6.86 -21.49
CA LEU A 303 3.60 -5.91 -20.54
C LEU A 303 3.41 -4.48 -21.03
N ASP A 304 3.28 -3.55 -20.09
CA ASP A 304 3.43 -2.14 -20.41
C ASP A 304 4.92 -1.82 -20.55
N SER A 305 5.38 -1.76 -21.79
CA SER A 305 6.78 -1.44 -22.10
C SER A 305 7.08 0.07 -22.07
N GLU A 306 6.07 0.91 -22.01
CA GLU A 306 6.24 2.36 -21.95
C GLU A 306 6.66 2.86 -20.56
N ARG A 307 6.20 2.19 -19.52
CA ARG A 307 6.50 2.53 -18.12
C ARG A 307 7.60 1.64 -17.57
N VAL A 308 8.61 2.27 -16.96
CA VAL A 308 9.82 1.58 -16.48
C VAL A 308 10.22 2.06 -15.08
N LEU A 309 11.02 1.28 -14.37
CA LEU A 309 11.59 1.66 -13.07
C LEU A 309 13.06 2.02 -13.16
N LEU A 310 13.44 3.01 -12.38
CA LEU A 310 14.81 3.39 -12.09
C LEU A 310 15.10 3.04 -10.62
N TYR A 311 16.01 2.10 -10.42
CA TYR A 311 16.49 1.70 -9.10
C TYR A 311 17.69 2.57 -8.72
N PRO A 312 17.59 3.38 -7.67
CA PRO A 312 18.75 4.11 -7.16
C PRO A 312 19.91 3.15 -6.89
N SER A 313 21.11 3.50 -7.30
CA SER A 313 22.33 2.72 -7.04
C SER A 313 22.60 2.52 -5.55
N THR A 314 22.12 3.45 -4.75
CA THR A 314 22.02 3.30 -3.29
C THR A 314 20.55 3.07 -2.94
N GLN A 315 20.24 1.92 -2.39
CA GLN A 315 18.85 1.57 -2.11
C GLN A 315 18.44 1.93 -0.68
N PHE A 316 17.28 2.56 -0.56
CA PHE A 316 16.56 2.71 0.69
C PHE A 316 15.41 1.72 0.73
N VAL A 317 15.55 0.70 1.56
CA VAL A 317 14.50 -0.28 1.80
C VAL A 317 13.67 0.21 2.99
N THR A 318 12.46 0.68 2.73
CA THR A 318 11.55 1.01 3.83
C THR A 318 10.98 -0.27 4.43
N GLN A 319 11.18 -0.45 5.73
CA GLN A 319 10.57 -1.52 6.52
C GLN A 319 9.37 -0.95 7.28
N PRO A 320 8.16 -1.03 6.71
CA PRO A 320 6.99 -0.59 7.44
C PRO A 320 6.77 -1.47 8.68
N GLN A 321 6.48 -0.82 9.78
CA GLN A 321 6.27 -1.50 11.07
C GLN A 321 4.79 -1.54 11.39
N PHE A 322 4.22 -2.74 11.42
CA PHE A 322 2.92 -2.97 12.03
C PHE A 322 3.09 -2.95 13.55
N ILE A 323 2.42 -2.04 14.24
CA ILE A 323 2.52 -1.85 15.68
C ILE A 323 1.15 -2.12 16.29
N ALA A 324 1.04 -3.23 16.99
CA ALA A 324 -0.14 -3.55 17.78
C ALA A 324 -0.17 -2.72 19.06
N LEU A 325 -1.32 -2.16 19.37
CA LEU A 325 -1.53 -1.29 20.53
C LEU A 325 -2.27 -2.01 21.67
N ASN A 326 -2.79 -3.23 21.39
CA ASN A 326 -3.43 -4.15 22.31
C ASN A 326 -3.30 -5.60 21.82
N ASP A 327 -3.88 -6.56 22.53
CA ASP A 327 -3.79 -7.98 22.21
C ASP A 327 -4.53 -8.38 20.94
N GLU A 328 -5.64 -7.74 20.62
CA GLU A 328 -6.38 -8.00 19.37
C GLU A 328 -5.57 -7.51 18.16
N GLY A 329 -4.96 -6.34 18.25
CA GLY A 329 -4.01 -5.86 17.24
C GLY A 329 -2.80 -6.80 17.12
N ALA A 330 -2.30 -7.35 18.24
CA ALA A 330 -1.20 -8.31 18.19
C ALA A 330 -1.56 -9.61 17.46
N ARG A 331 -2.79 -10.10 17.63
CA ARG A 331 -3.31 -11.24 16.88
C ARG A 331 -3.31 -10.99 15.38
N LEU A 332 -3.74 -9.81 14.94
CA LEU A 332 -3.67 -9.43 13.52
C LEU A 332 -2.22 -9.40 13.03
N GLY A 333 -1.30 -8.79 13.81
CA GLY A 333 0.12 -8.75 13.47
C GLY A 333 0.75 -10.13 13.32
N GLU A 334 0.37 -11.10 14.17
CA GLU A 334 0.81 -12.49 14.04
C GLU A 334 0.27 -13.16 12.76
N LEU A 335 -0.99 -12.91 12.41
CA LEU A 335 -1.55 -13.43 11.17
C LEU A 335 -0.80 -12.88 9.95
N MET A 336 -0.49 -11.59 9.92
CA MET A 336 0.23 -10.99 8.79
C MET A 336 1.60 -11.61 8.52
N VAL A 337 2.28 -12.12 9.54
CA VAL A 337 3.63 -12.72 9.39
C VAL A 337 3.60 -14.24 9.28
N ASN A 338 2.53 -14.92 9.73
CA ASN A 338 2.49 -16.38 9.80
C ASN A 338 1.44 -17.02 8.88
N ASP A 339 0.35 -16.32 8.55
CA ASP A 339 -0.69 -16.89 7.69
C ASP A 339 -0.22 -16.96 6.23
N ALA A 340 -0.26 -18.17 5.66
CA ALA A 340 0.26 -18.41 4.31
C ALA A 340 -0.54 -17.69 3.22
N ASP A 341 -1.87 -17.55 3.40
CA ASP A 341 -2.72 -16.89 2.42
C ASP A 341 -2.50 -15.36 2.44
N LEU A 342 -2.36 -14.74 3.63
CA LEU A 342 -2.03 -13.33 3.75
C LEU A 342 -0.64 -13.01 3.19
N ARG A 343 0.36 -13.85 3.47
CA ARG A 343 1.72 -13.70 2.95
C ARG A 343 1.74 -13.82 1.42
N ARG A 344 1.06 -14.84 0.88
CA ARG A 344 0.91 -15.00 -0.58
C ARG A 344 0.22 -13.77 -1.17
N ARG A 345 -0.86 -13.27 -0.56
CA ARG A 345 -1.56 -12.09 -1.08
C ARG A 345 -0.72 -10.82 -1.03
N ALA A 346 0.07 -10.62 0.04
CA ALA A 346 1.02 -9.51 0.09
C ALA A 346 2.04 -9.57 -1.07
N MET A 347 2.55 -10.76 -1.39
CA MET A 347 3.45 -10.97 -2.52
C MET A 347 2.76 -10.70 -3.87
N GLU A 348 1.51 -11.14 -4.05
CA GLU A 348 0.69 -10.84 -5.24
C GLU A 348 0.42 -9.33 -5.40
N LEU A 349 0.46 -8.58 -4.29
CA LEU A 349 0.44 -7.13 -4.26
C LEU A 349 1.85 -6.50 -4.40
N GLY A 350 2.83 -7.26 -4.87
CA GLY A 350 4.17 -6.80 -5.21
C GLY A 350 5.10 -6.54 -4.02
N PHE A 351 4.71 -6.90 -2.80
CA PHE A 351 5.55 -6.74 -1.63
C PHE A 351 6.58 -7.86 -1.50
N ARG A 352 7.78 -7.50 -1.02
CA ARG A 352 8.80 -8.46 -0.63
C ARG A 352 8.52 -8.95 0.77
N ILE A 353 8.26 -10.24 0.91
CA ILE A 353 7.95 -10.87 2.20
C ILE A 353 9.23 -11.00 3.02
N LEU A 354 9.13 -10.76 4.32
CA LEU A 354 10.23 -11.01 5.25
C LEU A 354 10.09 -12.40 5.90
N ASP A 355 11.23 -13.01 6.15
CA ASP A 355 11.32 -14.19 7.00
C ASP A 355 11.28 -13.81 8.50
N PRO A 356 11.23 -14.76 9.43
CA PRO A 356 11.25 -14.48 10.85
C PRO A 356 12.53 -13.78 11.35
N ALA A 357 13.63 -13.86 10.60
CA ALA A 357 14.88 -13.15 10.92
C ALA A 357 14.85 -11.68 10.43
N GLY A 358 13.82 -11.29 9.67
CA GLY A 358 13.67 -9.95 9.12
C GLY A 358 14.44 -9.74 7.80
N GLU A 359 14.93 -10.81 7.20
CA GLU A 359 15.52 -10.79 5.86
C GLU A 359 14.43 -11.02 4.79
N VAL A 360 14.68 -10.57 3.56
CA VAL A 360 13.76 -10.85 2.45
C VAL A 360 13.73 -12.36 2.21
N ALA A 361 12.53 -12.94 2.35
CA ALA A 361 12.33 -14.38 2.21
C ALA A 361 12.54 -14.81 0.76
N GLY A 362 13.73 -15.33 0.46
CA GLY A 362 14.10 -16.02 -0.75
C GLY A 362 13.55 -15.44 -2.07
N ASP A 363 13.31 -16.33 -3.02
CA ASP A 363 12.91 -15.97 -4.38
C ASP A 363 11.38 -15.95 -4.61
N GLN A 364 10.56 -15.98 -3.54
CA GLN A 364 9.11 -16.12 -3.66
C GLN A 364 8.44 -15.05 -4.54
N LEU A 365 8.85 -13.78 -4.42
CA LEU A 365 8.34 -12.72 -5.31
C LEU A 365 8.83 -12.95 -6.74
N SER A 366 10.06 -13.40 -6.92
CA SER A 366 10.65 -13.73 -8.24
C SER A 366 9.88 -14.86 -8.90
N ASP A 367 9.58 -15.93 -8.17
CA ASP A 367 8.79 -17.07 -8.65
C ASP A 367 7.39 -16.62 -9.08
N PHE A 368 6.71 -15.82 -8.24
CA PHE A 368 5.39 -15.27 -8.56
C PHE A 368 5.42 -14.40 -9.83
N LEU A 369 6.39 -13.49 -9.95
CA LEU A 369 6.53 -12.63 -11.14
C LEU A 369 6.79 -13.47 -12.40
N THR A 370 7.64 -14.49 -12.28
CA THR A 370 7.96 -15.44 -13.37
C THR A 370 6.72 -16.20 -13.83
N GLU A 371 5.91 -16.72 -12.90
CA GLU A 371 4.63 -17.38 -13.21
C GLU A 371 3.69 -16.45 -13.97
N ARG A 372 3.67 -15.18 -13.61
CA ARG A 372 2.87 -14.12 -14.26
C ARG A 372 3.54 -13.56 -15.51
N ARG A 373 4.72 -14.06 -15.87
CA ARG A 373 5.53 -13.59 -17.01
C ARG A 373 5.80 -12.08 -16.93
N VAL A 374 6.01 -11.56 -15.73
CA VAL A 374 6.52 -10.22 -15.46
C VAL A 374 8.02 -10.36 -15.17
N PRO A 375 8.89 -9.64 -15.88
CA PRO A 375 10.31 -9.71 -15.65
C PRO A 375 10.68 -9.43 -14.20
N VAL A 376 11.61 -10.21 -13.66
CA VAL A 376 12.10 -10.04 -12.29
C VAL A 376 13.15 -8.95 -12.28
N PRO A 377 13.05 -7.91 -11.44
CA PRO A 377 14.09 -6.92 -11.33
C PRO A 377 15.36 -7.54 -10.76
N ALA A 378 16.42 -7.58 -11.54
CA ALA A 378 17.75 -7.99 -11.09
C ALA A 378 18.32 -6.89 -10.18
N LEU A 379 17.99 -6.95 -8.90
CA LEU A 379 18.65 -6.13 -7.89
C LEU A 379 20.07 -6.69 -7.74
N GLY A 380 21.04 -6.04 -8.39
CA GLY A 380 22.43 -6.43 -8.29
C GLY A 380 22.87 -6.61 -6.83
N GLY A 381 23.81 -7.50 -6.55
CA GLY A 381 24.26 -7.85 -5.20
C GLY A 381 24.82 -6.71 -4.34
N ASN A 382 24.79 -5.48 -4.82
CA ASN A 382 25.05 -4.24 -4.09
C ASN A 382 23.77 -3.70 -3.44
N ASN A 383 23.11 -4.53 -2.64
CA ASN A 383 22.06 -4.07 -1.71
C ASN A 383 22.71 -3.25 -0.59
N THR A 384 23.29 -2.11 -0.91
CA THR A 384 23.78 -1.16 0.07
C THR A 384 22.54 -0.55 0.73
N ARG A 385 22.11 -1.15 1.83
CA ARG A 385 21.07 -0.58 2.68
C ARG A 385 21.65 0.67 3.31
N SER A 386 21.19 1.82 2.91
CA SER A 386 21.58 3.05 3.55
C SER A 386 20.90 3.19 4.92
N PRO A 387 21.60 3.59 5.95
CA PRO A 387 20.99 3.86 7.24
C PRO A 387 20.06 5.06 7.14
N MET A 388 18.86 4.96 7.75
CA MET A 388 17.95 6.08 7.87
C MET A 388 18.40 7.03 8.99
N PRO A 389 18.25 8.35 8.83
CA PRO A 389 18.45 9.29 9.92
C PRO A 389 17.52 8.96 11.10
N ARG A 390 17.97 9.24 12.33
CA ARG A 390 17.07 9.19 13.49
C ARG A 390 15.88 10.10 13.24
N ILE A 391 14.71 9.71 13.77
CA ILE A 391 13.44 10.41 13.48
C ILE A 391 13.53 11.91 13.74
N ARG A 392 14.14 12.36 14.84
CA ARG A 392 14.27 13.78 15.15
C ARG A 392 15.03 14.57 14.08
N PHE A 393 16.10 13.99 13.53
CA PHE A 393 16.89 14.64 12.48
C PHE A 393 16.14 14.62 11.14
N LEU A 394 15.47 13.52 10.84
CA LEU A 394 14.63 13.45 9.64
C LEU A 394 13.48 14.46 9.69
N GLU A 395 12.81 14.59 10.84
CA GLU A 395 11.72 15.55 11.03
C GLU A 395 12.23 17.01 10.91
N GLN A 396 13.41 17.30 11.42
CA GLN A 396 14.04 18.59 11.24
C GLN A 396 14.37 18.87 9.76
N MET A 397 14.91 17.88 9.05
CA MET A 397 15.17 18.01 7.62
C MET A 397 13.88 18.23 6.83
N ILE A 398 12.82 17.49 7.14
CA ILE A 398 11.49 17.63 6.52
C ILE A 398 10.94 19.04 6.77
N SER A 399 11.02 19.53 8.01
CA SER A 399 10.57 20.87 8.36
C SER A 399 11.26 21.97 7.55
N ILE A 400 12.57 21.85 7.37
CA ILE A 400 13.36 22.83 6.62
C ILE A 400 13.07 22.76 5.11
N VAL A 401 13.04 21.54 4.55
CA VAL A 401 12.84 21.34 3.11
C VAL A 401 11.42 21.68 2.67
N GLY A 402 10.43 21.24 3.45
CA GLY A 402 9.00 21.43 3.14
C GLY A 402 8.41 22.74 3.67
N ASP A 403 9.16 23.49 4.45
CA ASP A 403 8.65 24.66 5.18
C ASP A 403 7.45 24.29 6.09
N CYS A 404 7.52 23.10 6.71
CA CYS A 404 6.48 22.57 7.55
C CYS A 404 6.64 23.04 9.00
N PRO A 405 5.54 23.11 9.77
CA PRO A 405 5.66 23.23 11.21
C PRO A 405 6.52 22.10 11.80
N PRO A 406 7.43 22.39 12.74
CA PRO A 406 8.22 21.34 13.39
C PRO A 406 7.32 20.30 14.04
N ALA A 407 7.66 19.04 13.88
CA ALA A 407 6.96 17.97 14.56
C ALA A 407 7.16 18.10 16.08
N GLN A 408 6.08 18.06 16.84
CA GLN A 408 6.17 17.97 18.31
C GLN A 408 6.58 16.53 18.67
N LEU A 409 7.88 16.31 18.77
CA LEU A 409 8.41 15.02 19.21
C LEU A 409 8.35 14.95 20.74
N PRO A 410 7.87 13.84 21.31
CA PRO A 410 7.95 13.62 22.75
C PRO A 410 9.41 13.60 23.23
N ASP A 411 9.63 14.00 24.50
CA ASP A 411 10.97 14.09 25.11
C ASP A 411 11.78 12.78 25.02
N ALA A 412 11.10 11.62 24.99
CA ALA A 412 11.74 10.32 24.80
C ALA A 412 12.35 10.08 23.40
N ALA A 413 12.05 10.93 22.41
CA ALA A 413 12.63 10.87 21.08
C ALA A 413 13.79 11.88 20.89
N GLN A 414 14.06 12.68 21.89
CA GLN A 414 15.21 13.56 21.99
C GLN A 414 16.43 12.77 22.45
#